data_620782bace3c570a06d546b303434fc4
#
_entry.id   620782bace3c570a06d546b303434fc4
#
_cell.length_a   1.000
_cell.length_b   1.000
_cell.length_c   1.000
_cell.angle_alpha   90.00
_cell.angle_beta   90.00
_cell.angle_gamma   90.00
#
_symmetry.space_group_name_H-M   'P 1'
#
loop_
_entity.id
_entity.type
_entity.pdbx_description
1 polymer ?
#
loop_
_entity_poly.entity_id
_entity_poly.type
_entity_poly.pdbx_seq_one_letter_code
_entity_poly.pdbx_strand_id
1 'polypeptide(L)'
;MGSVFAMQVRTGYEIKAKEMLKHVLLKTNDTSVKKIYALERKTFLDPATVDSDVISNEDISNYLVKEQLNSSIANKRLQLDTIARYENDEFNTLKNNYKKEINQMQKDVSSLRKKTKIYSVLHGYILIELKSTVKYLPDFLLNIIKGVPLILKVLSVNPIPTDEINKFFEKIKDVLVPHTEIKIDNEIETEIRNKIKSKEMTPKEKVKQIIELEERRLSIVEKMKSILQNKKDKPTPSILQKINLFIKRKRATVSMPSNLLKQLYTNDELKFISERITSKDFLFRLERLASKGRRMCET
;
A
#
# COMPACT_ATOMS: atom_id res chain seq x y z
N MET A 1 -1.42 16.20 25.75
CA MET A 1 -2.12 15.77 24.53
C MET A 1 -3.47 16.48 24.53
N GLY A 2 -3.90 17.07 23.41
CA GLY A 2 -5.22 17.71 23.31
C GLY A 2 -6.33 16.65 23.17
N SER A 3 -7.59 17.09 23.17
CA SER A 3 -8.72 16.19 22.98
C SER A 3 -8.72 15.60 21.56
N VAL A 4 -8.97 14.28 21.43
CA VAL A 4 -8.98 13.55 20.16
C VAL A 4 -10.39 13.06 19.86
N PHE A 5 -10.84 13.27 18.61
CA PHE A 5 -12.15 12.87 18.12
C PHE A 5 -12.01 11.99 16.88
N ALA A 6 -12.88 10.99 16.76
CA ALA A 6 -12.91 10.10 15.59
C ALA A 6 -14.06 10.45 14.65
N MET A 7 -13.76 10.42 13.36
CA MET A 7 -14.73 10.64 12.30
C MET A 7 -14.74 9.46 11.36
N GLN A 8 -15.92 9.05 10.96
CA GLN A 8 -16.11 8.08 9.91
C GLN A 8 -16.05 8.78 8.55
N VAL A 9 -15.23 8.26 7.66
CA VAL A 9 -15.07 8.75 6.29
C VAL A 9 -15.37 7.63 5.30
N ARG A 10 -15.58 8.00 4.05
CA ARG A 10 -15.73 7.01 2.97
C ARG A 10 -14.44 6.20 2.86
N THR A 11 -14.55 4.87 2.98
CA THR A 11 -13.41 3.94 2.93
C THR A 11 -12.64 4.09 1.62
N GLY A 12 -11.29 4.16 1.73
CA GLY A 12 -10.38 4.39 0.61
C GLY A 12 -10.17 5.87 0.28
N TYR A 13 -10.87 6.79 0.96
CA TYR A 13 -10.74 8.24 0.79
C TYR A 13 -10.19 8.96 2.02
N GLU A 14 -9.61 8.25 2.97
CA GLU A 14 -9.15 8.77 4.26
C GLU A 14 -8.13 9.90 4.07
N ILE A 15 -7.13 9.69 3.21
CA ILE A 15 -6.09 10.67 2.90
C ILE A 15 -6.70 11.91 2.22
N LYS A 16 -7.61 11.68 1.27
CA LYS A 16 -8.30 12.78 0.57
C LYS A 16 -9.19 13.56 1.52
N ALA A 17 -9.94 12.89 2.40
CA ALA A 17 -10.78 13.52 3.41
C ALA A 17 -9.95 14.38 4.38
N LYS A 18 -8.78 13.87 4.83
CA LYS A 18 -7.81 14.62 5.64
C LYS A 18 -7.36 15.91 4.94
N GLU A 19 -6.94 15.82 3.67
CA GLU A 19 -6.44 17.00 2.95
C GLU A 19 -7.56 18.01 2.64
N MET A 20 -8.77 17.53 2.32
CA MET A 20 -9.93 18.41 2.17
C MET A 20 -10.27 19.15 3.47
N LEU A 21 -10.32 18.42 4.59
CA LEU A 21 -10.57 19.03 5.90
C LEU A 21 -9.48 20.06 6.26
N LYS A 22 -8.20 19.70 6.06
CA LYS A 22 -7.07 20.62 6.26
C LYS A 22 -7.22 21.89 5.42
N HIS A 23 -7.62 21.76 4.15
CA HIS A 23 -7.83 22.90 3.27
C HIS A 23 -8.98 23.82 3.75
N VAL A 24 -10.10 23.22 4.20
CA VAL A 24 -11.23 24.00 4.75
C VAL A 24 -10.82 24.72 6.03
N LEU A 25 -10.11 24.07 6.95
CA LEU A 25 -9.61 24.68 8.18
C LEU A 25 -8.66 25.85 7.90
N LEU A 26 -7.79 25.73 6.89
CA LEU A 26 -6.93 26.82 6.45
C LEU A 26 -7.73 28.00 5.89
N LYS A 27 -8.77 27.75 5.09
CA LYS A 27 -9.66 28.80 4.54
C LYS A 27 -10.49 29.51 5.61
N THR A 28 -10.88 28.80 6.65
CA THR A 28 -11.65 29.37 7.77
C THR A 28 -10.75 30.01 8.84
N ASN A 29 -9.43 30.00 8.63
CA ASN A 29 -8.42 30.46 9.61
C ASN A 29 -8.59 29.78 10.99
N ASP A 30 -9.09 28.54 11.00
CA ASP A 30 -9.24 27.82 12.25
C ASP A 30 -7.91 27.20 12.68
N THR A 31 -7.45 27.65 13.85
CA THR A 31 -6.21 27.16 14.46
C THR A 31 -6.43 26.22 15.63
N SER A 32 -7.67 25.84 15.93
CA SER A 32 -8.01 24.97 17.08
C SER A 32 -7.53 23.53 16.89
N VAL A 33 -7.43 23.08 15.64
CA VAL A 33 -6.93 21.75 15.28
C VAL A 33 -5.41 21.73 15.31
N LYS A 34 -4.83 20.80 16.08
CA LYS A 34 -3.39 20.57 16.16
C LYS A 34 -2.93 19.64 15.05
N LYS A 35 -3.64 18.51 14.86
CA LYS A 35 -3.25 17.48 13.90
C LYS A 35 -4.45 16.66 13.43
N ILE A 36 -4.40 16.21 12.18
CA ILE A 36 -5.36 15.30 11.59
C ILE A 36 -4.60 14.03 11.19
N TYR A 37 -5.06 12.87 11.68
CA TYR A 37 -4.43 11.58 11.45
C TYR A 37 -5.31 10.76 10.50
N ALA A 38 -4.78 10.38 9.34
CA ALA A 38 -5.34 9.34 8.49
C ALA A 38 -4.53 8.04 8.59
N LEU A 39 -3.49 8.03 9.42
CA LEU A 39 -2.57 6.90 9.68
C LEU A 39 -2.03 6.30 8.39
N GLU A 40 -1.30 7.10 7.65
CA GLU A 40 -0.71 6.73 6.37
C GLU A 40 0.52 5.86 6.56
N ARG A 41 0.68 4.87 5.68
CA ARG A 41 1.88 4.05 5.55
C ARG A 41 2.45 4.20 4.15
N LYS A 42 3.73 4.49 4.06
CA LYS A 42 4.49 4.53 2.80
C LYS A 42 4.93 3.13 2.40
N THR A 43 4.75 2.77 1.15
CA THR A 43 5.23 1.50 0.59
C THR A 43 6.09 1.79 -0.62
N PHE A 44 7.36 1.39 -0.57
CA PHE A 44 8.30 1.48 -1.67
C PHE A 44 8.09 0.31 -2.63
N LEU A 45 8.03 0.60 -3.93
CA LEU A 45 7.90 -0.40 -4.98
C LEU A 45 9.25 -0.83 -5.56
N ASP A 46 10.28 -0.04 -5.26
CA ASP A 46 11.65 -0.27 -5.68
C ASP A 46 12.55 -0.25 -4.45
N PRO A 47 13.22 -1.37 -4.12
CA PRO A 47 14.12 -1.46 -2.97
C PRO A 47 15.25 -0.43 -2.98
N ALA A 48 15.71 0.00 -4.17
CA ALA A 48 16.79 0.98 -4.32
C ALA A 48 16.40 2.41 -3.90
N THR A 49 15.11 2.69 -3.68
CA THR A 49 14.58 4.03 -3.38
C THR A 49 14.19 4.26 -1.93
N VAL A 50 14.67 3.42 -1.03
CA VAL A 50 14.38 3.52 0.41
C VAL A 50 15.24 4.64 1.05
N ASP A 51 15.06 5.89 0.61
CA ASP A 51 15.86 7.01 1.08
C ASP A 51 15.25 7.75 2.29
N SER A 52 13.94 7.69 2.46
CA SER A 52 13.26 8.41 3.55
C SER A 52 12.02 7.65 4.04
N ASP A 53 11.97 7.43 5.34
CA ASP A 53 10.85 6.78 6.01
C ASP A 53 9.65 7.74 6.21
N VAL A 54 9.85 9.03 5.95
CA VAL A 54 8.84 10.07 6.16
C VAL A 54 8.03 10.30 4.89
N ILE A 55 6.71 10.38 5.03
CA ILE A 55 5.82 10.77 3.94
C ILE A 55 5.99 12.27 3.72
N SER A 56 6.46 12.66 2.53
CA SER A 56 6.63 14.05 2.15
C SER A 56 5.32 14.67 1.64
N ASN A 57 5.25 16.01 1.61
CA ASN A 57 4.12 16.71 0.99
C ASN A 57 4.03 16.40 -0.52
N GLU A 58 5.16 16.14 -1.18
CA GLU A 58 5.21 15.72 -2.57
C GLU A 58 4.58 14.33 -2.77
N ASP A 59 4.84 13.37 -1.88
CA ASP A 59 4.20 12.05 -1.90
C ASP A 59 2.68 12.17 -1.82
N ILE A 60 2.16 13.06 -0.95
CA ILE A 60 0.73 13.30 -0.79
C ILE A 60 0.17 13.97 -2.04
N SER A 61 0.85 14.99 -2.58
CA SER A 61 0.44 15.68 -3.80
C SER A 61 0.35 14.71 -4.99
N ASN A 62 1.38 13.90 -5.21
CA ASN A 62 1.41 12.88 -6.26
C ASN A 62 0.30 11.83 -6.09
N TYR A 63 -0.02 11.45 -4.84
CA TYR A 63 -1.15 10.58 -4.55
C TYR A 63 -2.47 11.22 -4.97
N LEU A 64 -2.72 12.48 -4.60
CA LEU A 64 -3.97 13.19 -4.93
C LEU A 64 -4.13 13.40 -6.44
N VAL A 65 -3.07 13.82 -7.14
CA VAL A 65 -3.08 13.99 -8.60
C VAL A 65 -3.39 12.66 -9.29
N LYS A 66 -2.78 11.57 -8.84
CA LYS A 66 -3.05 10.24 -9.36
C LYS A 66 -4.50 9.80 -9.16
N GLU A 67 -5.09 10.04 -7.97
CA GLU A 67 -6.49 9.76 -7.70
C GLU A 67 -7.43 10.57 -8.60
N GLN A 68 -7.11 11.85 -8.83
CA GLN A 68 -7.85 12.72 -9.73
C GLN A 68 -7.79 12.21 -11.17
N LEU A 69 -6.61 11.85 -11.67
CA LEU A 69 -6.43 11.28 -13.01
C LEU A 69 -7.19 9.96 -13.17
N ASN A 70 -7.11 9.05 -12.20
CA ASN A 70 -7.85 7.79 -12.22
C ASN A 70 -9.38 8.02 -12.27
N SER A 71 -9.88 8.98 -11.51
CA SER A 71 -11.30 9.36 -11.52
C SER A 71 -11.71 9.93 -12.89
N SER A 72 -10.87 10.78 -13.49
CA SER A 72 -11.10 11.36 -14.82
C SER A 72 -11.09 10.28 -15.92
N ILE A 73 -10.17 9.31 -15.85
CA ILE A 73 -10.12 8.15 -16.75
C ILE A 73 -11.41 7.33 -16.63
N ALA A 74 -11.87 7.05 -15.40
CA ALA A 74 -13.09 6.29 -15.18
C ALA A 74 -14.32 7.01 -15.77
N ASN A 75 -14.45 8.31 -15.56
CA ASN A 75 -15.53 9.12 -16.12
C ASN A 75 -15.51 9.13 -17.66
N LYS A 76 -14.30 9.32 -18.26
CA LYS A 76 -14.18 9.30 -19.73
C LYS A 76 -14.48 7.93 -20.33
N ARG A 77 -14.16 6.84 -19.64
CA ARG A 77 -14.55 5.49 -20.08
C ARG A 77 -16.06 5.31 -20.08
N LEU A 78 -16.75 5.76 -19.02
CA LEU A 78 -18.22 5.73 -18.97
C LEU A 78 -18.84 6.54 -20.12
N GLN A 79 -18.29 7.73 -20.42
CA GLN A 79 -18.72 8.55 -21.56
C GLN A 79 -18.47 7.81 -22.88
N LEU A 80 -17.30 7.18 -23.05
CA LEU A 80 -16.98 6.40 -24.24
C LEU A 80 -17.95 5.22 -24.43
N ASP A 81 -18.27 4.50 -23.35
CA ASP A 81 -19.23 3.38 -23.39
C ASP A 81 -20.65 3.86 -23.76
N THR A 82 -21.03 5.05 -23.29
CA THR A 82 -22.31 5.66 -23.64
C THR A 82 -22.36 6.01 -25.13
N ILE A 83 -21.31 6.64 -25.66
CA ILE A 83 -21.22 7.05 -27.07
C ILE A 83 -20.98 5.85 -28.00
N ALA A 84 -20.43 4.74 -27.50
CA ALA A 84 -20.16 3.54 -28.30
C ALA A 84 -21.42 2.98 -28.98
N ARG A 85 -22.60 3.24 -28.41
CA ARG A 85 -23.90 2.79 -28.92
C ARG A 85 -24.40 3.56 -30.15
N TYR A 86 -23.77 4.69 -30.48
CA TYR A 86 -24.18 5.54 -31.60
C TYR A 86 -23.14 5.41 -32.74
N GLU A 87 -23.63 5.08 -33.96
CA GLU A 87 -22.82 4.90 -35.17
C GLU A 87 -22.98 6.13 -36.09
N ASN A 88 -22.37 7.26 -35.72
CA ASN A 88 -22.30 8.47 -36.54
C ASN A 88 -20.86 8.96 -36.65
N ASP A 89 -20.50 9.60 -37.77
CA ASP A 89 -19.12 10.06 -38.05
C ASP A 89 -18.63 11.09 -37.00
N GLU A 90 -19.53 11.98 -36.55
CA GLU A 90 -19.23 12.91 -35.47
C GLU A 90 -18.89 12.19 -34.16
N PHE A 91 -19.64 11.14 -33.82
CA PHE A 91 -19.35 10.32 -32.63
C PHE A 91 -18.08 9.50 -32.78
N ASN A 92 -17.72 9.09 -33.98
CA ASN A 92 -16.45 8.39 -34.24
C ASN A 92 -15.24 9.29 -33.97
N THR A 93 -15.32 10.56 -34.38
CA THR A 93 -14.29 11.56 -34.08
C THR A 93 -14.17 11.78 -32.57
N LEU A 94 -15.29 11.92 -31.87
CA LEU A 94 -15.35 12.09 -30.42
C LEU A 94 -14.81 10.85 -29.68
N LYS A 95 -15.17 9.63 -30.11
CA LYS A 95 -14.61 8.36 -29.59
C LYS A 95 -13.09 8.32 -29.68
N ASN A 96 -12.55 8.74 -30.83
CA ASN A 96 -11.11 8.76 -31.05
C ASN A 96 -10.40 9.79 -30.14
N ASN A 97 -11.02 10.97 -29.94
CA ASN A 97 -10.49 11.98 -29.04
C ASN A 97 -10.47 11.47 -27.58
N TYR A 98 -11.57 10.88 -27.10
CA TYR A 98 -11.61 10.31 -25.76
C TYR A 98 -10.60 9.19 -25.55
N LYS A 99 -10.40 8.31 -26.57
CA LYS A 99 -9.34 7.28 -26.51
C LYS A 99 -7.94 7.90 -26.39
N LYS A 100 -7.65 8.96 -27.16
CA LYS A 100 -6.36 9.67 -27.09
C LYS A 100 -6.15 10.29 -25.70
N GLU A 101 -7.16 10.97 -25.16
CA GLU A 101 -7.09 11.59 -23.84
C GLU A 101 -6.93 10.56 -22.72
N ILE A 102 -7.67 9.43 -22.77
CA ILE A 102 -7.50 8.32 -21.83
C ILE A 102 -6.07 7.78 -21.89
N ASN A 103 -5.52 7.57 -23.08
CA ASN A 103 -4.16 7.09 -23.27
C ASN A 103 -3.12 8.07 -22.71
N GLN A 104 -3.32 9.39 -22.92
CA GLN A 104 -2.45 10.40 -22.35
C GLN A 104 -2.50 10.41 -20.84
N MET A 105 -3.71 10.46 -20.24
CA MET A 105 -3.86 10.39 -18.79
C MET A 105 -3.29 9.09 -18.18
N GLN A 106 -3.35 7.96 -18.90
CA GLN A 106 -2.71 6.71 -18.48
C GLN A 106 -1.18 6.80 -18.47
N LYS A 107 -0.58 7.49 -19.45
CA LYS A 107 0.87 7.77 -19.46
C LYS A 107 1.24 8.66 -18.28
N ASP A 108 0.44 9.70 -17.99
CA ASP A 108 0.68 10.61 -16.88
C ASP A 108 0.58 9.87 -15.54
N VAL A 109 -0.45 9.02 -15.34
CA VAL A 109 -0.54 8.12 -14.18
C VAL A 109 0.66 7.19 -14.08
N SER A 110 1.18 6.70 -15.22
CA SER A 110 2.35 5.82 -15.25
C SER A 110 3.63 6.57 -14.89
N SER A 111 3.76 7.84 -15.27
CA SER A 111 4.89 8.69 -14.87
C SER A 111 4.87 9.00 -13.38
N LEU A 112 3.69 9.19 -12.79
CA LEU A 112 3.48 9.39 -11.35
C LEU A 112 3.58 8.09 -10.52
N ARG A 113 3.60 6.92 -11.17
CA ARG A 113 3.78 5.62 -10.49
C ARG A 113 5.18 5.39 -9.94
N LYS A 114 6.01 6.40 -9.93
CA LYS A 114 7.40 6.27 -9.47
C LYS A 114 7.44 5.82 -8.01
N LYS A 115 7.87 4.58 -7.82
CA LYS A 115 8.60 4.05 -6.67
C LYS A 115 7.85 3.93 -5.34
N THR A 116 6.82 4.73 -5.05
CA THR A 116 6.14 4.73 -3.76
C THR A 116 4.61 4.67 -3.88
N LYS A 117 3.96 4.04 -2.90
CA LYS A 117 2.51 4.09 -2.69
C LYS A 117 2.21 4.47 -1.26
N ILE A 118 1.17 5.26 -1.04
CA ILE A 118 0.66 5.60 0.28
C ILE A 118 -0.63 4.82 0.51
N TYR A 119 -0.75 4.22 1.69
CA TYR A 119 -1.94 3.51 2.13
C TYR A 119 -2.41 4.07 3.46
N SER A 120 -3.72 4.22 3.62
CA SER A 120 -4.31 4.41 4.94
C SER A 120 -4.35 3.09 5.69
N VAL A 121 -3.93 3.10 6.94
CA VAL A 121 -3.96 1.94 7.84
C VAL A 121 -5.29 1.87 8.57
N LEU A 122 -5.88 3.03 8.86
CA LEU A 122 -7.16 3.14 9.54
C LEU A 122 -8.30 3.27 8.51
N HIS A 123 -8.78 2.12 8.02
CA HIS A 123 -9.81 2.09 6.98
C HIS A 123 -11.15 2.67 7.45
N GLY A 124 -11.63 3.67 6.74
CA GLY A 124 -12.93 4.31 6.97
C GLY A 124 -12.95 5.31 8.13
N TYR A 125 -11.78 5.66 8.71
CA TYR A 125 -11.71 6.60 9.83
C TYR A 125 -10.55 7.56 9.72
N ILE A 126 -10.75 8.78 10.26
CA ILE A 126 -9.69 9.77 10.55
C ILE A 126 -9.84 10.24 11.99
N LEU A 127 -8.73 10.68 12.60
CA LEU A 127 -8.74 11.25 13.94
C LEU A 127 -8.32 12.72 13.87
N ILE A 128 -8.97 13.57 14.68
CA ILE A 128 -8.60 14.99 14.85
C ILE A 128 -8.15 15.20 16.27
N GLU A 129 -6.96 15.75 16.45
CA GLU A 129 -6.44 16.21 17.73
C GLU A 129 -6.56 17.72 17.81
N LEU A 130 -7.22 18.22 18.85
CA LEU A 130 -7.30 19.65 19.15
C LEU A 130 -6.06 20.11 19.93
N LYS A 131 -5.77 21.42 19.90
CA LYS A 131 -4.69 22.01 20.69
C LYS A 131 -5.02 22.03 22.19
N SER A 132 -6.28 22.21 22.52
CA SER A 132 -6.78 22.28 23.90
C SER A 132 -7.53 21.03 24.31
N THR A 133 -7.65 20.80 25.61
CA THR A 133 -8.52 19.77 26.17
C THR A 133 -9.92 20.35 26.31
N VAL A 134 -10.90 19.71 25.67
CA VAL A 134 -12.30 20.14 25.69
C VAL A 134 -13.18 18.93 26.04
N LYS A 135 -14.32 19.20 26.71
CA LYS A 135 -15.29 18.16 27.04
C LYS A 135 -16.10 17.70 25.82
N TYR A 136 -16.35 18.60 24.89
CA TYR A 136 -17.15 18.36 23.70
C TYR A 136 -16.49 18.97 22.48
N LEU A 137 -16.75 18.41 21.32
CA LEU A 137 -16.33 18.99 20.05
C LEU A 137 -17.05 20.33 19.85
N PRO A 138 -16.34 21.44 19.62
CA PRO A 138 -16.97 22.74 19.40
C PRO A 138 -17.93 22.73 18.19
N ASP A 139 -19.11 23.34 18.34
CA ASP A 139 -20.18 23.31 17.33
C ASP A 139 -19.73 23.89 15.99
N PHE A 140 -18.94 24.97 16.01
CA PHE A 140 -18.43 25.54 14.77
C PHE A 140 -17.52 24.55 14.02
N LEU A 141 -16.67 23.82 14.73
CA LEU A 141 -15.79 22.81 14.16
C LEU A 141 -16.61 21.60 13.65
N LEU A 142 -17.65 21.22 14.40
CA LEU A 142 -18.59 20.18 13.99
C LEU A 142 -19.28 20.55 12.65
N ASN A 143 -19.66 21.83 12.47
CA ASN A 143 -20.26 22.31 11.24
C ASN A 143 -19.26 22.29 10.06
N ILE A 144 -18.02 22.71 10.30
CA ILE A 144 -16.94 22.62 9.30
C ILE A 144 -16.74 21.15 8.86
N ILE A 145 -16.63 20.25 9.82
CA ILE A 145 -16.43 18.83 9.57
C ILE A 145 -17.59 18.23 8.74
N LYS A 146 -18.83 18.54 9.11
CA LYS A 146 -20.02 18.09 8.37
C LYS A 146 -20.10 18.66 6.94
N GLY A 147 -19.48 19.80 6.69
CA GLY A 147 -19.36 20.40 5.36
C GLY A 147 -18.39 19.68 4.42
N VAL A 148 -17.56 18.76 4.91
CA VAL A 148 -16.62 18.00 4.06
C VAL A 148 -17.30 16.77 3.46
N PRO A 149 -17.48 16.66 2.13
CA PRO A 149 -18.33 15.64 1.49
C PRO A 149 -17.91 14.19 1.73
N LEU A 150 -16.64 13.96 2.07
CA LEU A 150 -16.09 12.62 2.30
C LEU A 150 -16.21 12.17 3.76
N ILE A 151 -16.61 13.06 4.67
CA ILE A 151 -16.84 12.74 6.07
C ILE A 151 -18.32 12.37 6.21
N LEU A 152 -18.58 11.14 6.65
CA LEU A 152 -19.93 10.62 6.77
C LEU A 152 -20.59 11.04 8.08
N LYS A 153 -19.83 10.93 9.18
CA LYS A 153 -20.28 11.35 10.52
C LYS A 153 -19.13 11.49 11.50
N VAL A 154 -19.35 12.30 12.53
CA VAL A 154 -18.54 12.28 13.75
C VAL A 154 -19.07 11.16 14.65
N LEU A 155 -18.18 10.27 15.13
CA LEU A 155 -18.59 9.09 15.90
C LEU A 155 -19.11 9.47 17.29
N SER A 156 -18.44 10.44 17.92
CA SER A 156 -18.84 10.95 19.23
C SER A 156 -18.47 12.43 19.34
N VAL A 157 -19.32 13.21 19.95
CA VAL A 157 -19.02 14.60 20.34
C VAL A 157 -18.13 14.65 21.58
N ASN A 158 -18.02 13.56 22.35
CA ASN A 158 -17.10 13.42 23.45
C ASN A 158 -15.72 12.95 22.92
N PRO A 159 -14.62 13.47 23.52
CA PRO A 159 -13.28 13.04 23.13
C PRO A 159 -13.04 11.58 23.51
N ILE A 160 -12.16 10.93 22.77
CA ILE A 160 -11.67 9.59 23.12
C ILE A 160 -10.75 9.71 24.34
N PRO A 161 -10.88 8.83 25.34
CA PRO A 161 -10.01 8.82 26.51
C PRO A 161 -8.53 8.75 26.12
N THR A 162 -7.70 9.55 26.79
CA THR A 162 -6.26 9.66 26.46
C THR A 162 -5.54 8.32 26.55
N ASP A 163 -5.90 7.48 27.54
CA ASP A 163 -5.29 6.16 27.72
C ASP A 163 -5.60 5.21 26.56
N GLU A 164 -6.83 5.27 26.03
CA GLU A 164 -7.21 4.47 24.85
C GLU A 164 -6.45 4.92 23.61
N ILE A 165 -6.30 6.24 23.43
CA ILE A 165 -5.53 6.80 22.32
C ILE A 165 -4.05 6.42 22.42
N ASN A 166 -3.43 6.47 23.59
CA ASN A 166 -2.04 6.08 23.78
C ASN A 166 -1.85 4.59 23.47
N LYS A 167 -2.69 3.72 24.02
CA LYS A 167 -2.67 2.27 23.73
C LYS A 167 -2.88 1.97 22.24
N PHE A 168 -3.75 2.74 21.59
CA PHE A 168 -3.99 2.62 20.15
C PHE A 168 -2.76 3.00 19.34
N PHE A 169 -2.13 4.15 19.61
CA PHE A 169 -0.92 4.57 18.90
C PHE A 169 0.26 3.62 19.14
N GLU A 170 0.43 3.07 20.34
CA GLU A 170 1.46 2.06 20.62
C GLU A 170 1.25 0.80 19.77
N LYS A 171 0.02 0.27 19.70
CA LYS A 171 -0.30 -0.91 18.90
C LYS A 171 -0.09 -0.67 17.39
N ILE A 172 -0.28 0.56 16.91
CA ILE A 172 -0.18 0.89 15.50
C ILE A 172 1.24 1.26 15.08
N LYS A 173 2.12 1.67 15.99
CA LYS A 173 3.50 2.06 15.68
C LYS A 173 4.16 1.12 14.67
N ASP A 174 4.10 -0.17 14.92
CA ASP A 174 4.68 -1.17 14.02
C ASP A 174 3.96 -1.31 12.67
N VAL A 175 2.67 -0.94 12.62
CA VAL A 175 1.88 -1.02 11.37
C VAL A 175 2.17 0.16 10.46
N LEU A 176 2.59 1.29 11.04
CA LEU A 176 2.94 2.51 10.30
C LEU A 176 4.36 2.47 9.71
N VAL A 177 5.19 1.48 10.11
CA VAL A 177 6.53 1.32 9.54
C VAL A 177 6.46 1.23 8.02
N PRO A 178 7.30 1.95 7.28
CA PRO A 178 7.38 1.85 5.84
C PRO A 178 7.65 0.42 5.38
N HIS A 179 6.98 0.01 4.30
CA HIS A 179 7.17 -1.31 3.70
C HIS A 179 7.84 -1.18 2.33
N THR A 180 8.50 -2.27 1.92
CA THR A 180 9.06 -2.40 0.57
C THR A 180 8.45 -3.62 -0.10
N GLU A 181 7.98 -3.47 -1.35
CA GLU A 181 7.52 -4.58 -2.17
C GLU A 181 8.71 -5.15 -2.94
N ILE A 182 8.98 -6.44 -2.75
CA ILE A 182 10.02 -7.18 -3.47
C ILE A 182 9.37 -8.17 -4.42
N LYS A 183 9.91 -8.27 -5.62
CA LYS A 183 9.52 -9.30 -6.60
C LYS A 183 10.50 -10.47 -6.50
N ILE A 184 9.98 -11.64 -6.20
CA ILE A 184 10.75 -12.87 -6.11
C ILE A 184 10.52 -13.69 -7.38
N ASP A 185 11.56 -13.93 -8.14
CA ASP A 185 11.51 -14.77 -9.33
C ASP A 185 11.79 -16.24 -8.95
N ASN A 186 10.94 -17.13 -9.45
CA ASN A 186 11.17 -18.56 -9.35
C ASN A 186 12.16 -18.99 -10.45
N GLU A 187 13.39 -19.33 -10.06
CA GLU A 187 14.43 -19.86 -10.97
C GLU A 187 13.92 -21.07 -11.77
N ILE A 188 13.08 -21.89 -11.14
CA ILE A 188 12.49 -23.09 -11.75
C ILE A 188 11.64 -22.73 -12.98
N GLU A 189 10.96 -21.58 -12.98
CA GLU A 189 10.11 -21.17 -14.11
C GLU A 189 10.94 -20.80 -15.35
N THR A 190 12.12 -20.21 -15.16
CA THR A 190 13.03 -19.88 -16.25
C THR A 190 13.68 -21.12 -16.85
N GLU A 191 14.08 -22.10 -16.05
CA GLU A 191 14.62 -23.37 -16.52
C GLU A 191 13.59 -24.18 -17.31
N ILE A 192 12.35 -24.27 -16.81
CA ILE A 192 11.29 -25.01 -17.49
C ILE A 192 10.82 -24.29 -18.75
N ARG A 193 10.75 -22.95 -18.76
CA ARG A 193 10.46 -22.19 -19.99
C ARG A 193 11.52 -22.42 -21.06
N ASN A 194 12.78 -22.48 -20.66
CA ASN A 194 13.86 -22.79 -21.59
C ASN A 194 13.77 -24.23 -22.10
N LYS A 195 13.38 -25.19 -21.24
CA LYS A 195 13.11 -26.59 -21.64
C LYS A 195 11.87 -26.72 -22.52
N ILE A 196 10.79 -25.94 -22.25
CA ILE A 196 9.58 -25.93 -23.08
C ILE A 196 9.83 -25.30 -24.46
N LYS A 197 10.72 -24.30 -24.55
CA LYS A 197 11.11 -23.69 -25.83
C LYS A 197 12.04 -24.57 -26.68
N SER A 198 12.82 -25.43 -26.05
CA SER A 198 13.83 -26.26 -26.71
C SER A 198 13.34 -27.66 -27.13
N LYS A 199 12.14 -28.08 -26.76
CA LYS A 199 11.55 -29.37 -27.13
C LYS A 199 10.15 -29.18 -27.72
N GLU A 200 9.87 -29.88 -28.83
CA GLU A 200 8.52 -30.11 -29.32
C GLU A 200 7.76 -31.02 -28.34
N MET A 201 7.09 -30.43 -27.38
CA MET A 201 6.32 -31.14 -26.38
C MET A 201 4.86 -31.27 -26.80
N THR A 202 4.28 -32.42 -26.53
CA THR A 202 2.85 -32.63 -26.73
C THR A 202 2.00 -31.73 -25.80
N PRO A 203 0.77 -31.38 -26.21
CA PRO A 203 -0.11 -30.54 -25.37
C PRO A 203 -0.34 -31.10 -23.96
N LYS A 204 -0.41 -32.44 -23.80
CA LYS A 204 -0.58 -33.09 -22.50
C LYS A 204 0.63 -32.94 -21.59
N GLU A 205 1.84 -33.03 -22.12
CA GLU A 205 3.08 -32.78 -21.34
C GLU A 205 3.22 -31.34 -20.91
N LYS A 206 2.82 -30.37 -21.76
CA LYS A 206 2.78 -28.95 -21.39
C LYS A 206 1.86 -28.69 -20.21
N VAL A 207 0.66 -29.26 -20.20
CA VAL A 207 -0.31 -29.13 -19.10
C VAL A 207 0.24 -29.76 -17.82
N LYS A 208 0.83 -30.97 -17.89
CA LYS A 208 1.44 -31.63 -16.73
C LYS A 208 2.56 -30.77 -16.10
N GLN A 209 3.42 -30.17 -16.92
CA GLN A 209 4.50 -29.29 -16.42
C GLN A 209 3.97 -27.99 -15.83
N ILE A 210 2.88 -27.43 -16.35
CA ILE A 210 2.25 -26.24 -15.76
C ILE A 210 1.69 -26.56 -14.37
N ILE A 211 1.05 -27.72 -14.20
CA ILE A 211 0.53 -28.18 -12.89
C ILE A 211 1.68 -28.35 -11.91
N GLU A 212 2.76 -29.04 -12.31
CA GLU A 212 3.94 -29.23 -11.45
C GLU A 212 4.62 -27.92 -11.05
N LEU A 213 4.61 -26.92 -11.93
CA LEU A 213 5.09 -25.56 -11.63
C LEU A 213 4.24 -24.86 -10.56
N GLU A 214 2.93 -24.96 -10.66
CA GLU A 214 2.04 -24.35 -9.69
C GLU A 214 2.15 -25.03 -8.31
N GLU A 215 2.28 -26.35 -8.26
CA GLU A 215 2.52 -27.10 -7.01
C GLU A 215 3.83 -26.69 -6.34
N ARG A 216 4.94 -26.57 -7.10
CA ARG A 216 6.23 -26.13 -6.56
C ARG A 216 6.17 -24.67 -6.07
N ARG A 217 5.42 -23.81 -6.75
CA ARG A 217 5.21 -22.43 -6.35
C ARG A 217 4.43 -22.32 -5.03
N LEU A 218 3.37 -23.12 -4.88
CA LEU A 218 2.61 -23.22 -3.63
C LEU A 218 3.50 -23.71 -2.49
N SER A 219 4.36 -24.72 -2.73
CA SER A 219 5.33 -25.22 -1.76
C SER A 219 6.31 -24.14 -1.27
N ILE A 220 6.78 -23.25 -2.14
CA ILE A 220 7.66 -22.12 -1.75
C ILE A 220 6.91 -21.14 -0.84
N VAL A 221 5.66 -20.81 -1.19
CA VAL A 221 4.83 -19.93 -0.37
C VAL A 221 4.54 -20.53 1.00
N GLU A 222 4.27 -21.84 1.05
CA GLU A 222 4.07 -22.56 2.30
C GLU A 222 5.34 -22.59 3.15
N LYS A 223 6.51 -22.80 2.55
CA LYS A 223 7.80 -22.68 3.25
C LYS A 223 8.02 -21.29 3.79
N MET A 224 7.75 -20.23 3.03
CA MET A 224 7.82 -18.85 3.52
C MET A 224 6.87 -18.62 4.70
N LYS A 225 5.64 -19.12 4.62
CA LYS A 225 4.67 -19.07 5.73
C LYS A 225 5.15 -19.85 6.95
N SER A 226 5.68 -21.06 6.77
CA SER A 226 6.16 -21.90 7.87
C SER A 226 7.37 -21.29 8.59
N ILE A 227 8.33 -20.69 7.87
CA ILE A 227 9.45 -19.95 8.46
C ILE A 227 8.95 -18.81 9.32
N LEU A 228 7.86 -18.14 8.90
CA LEU A 228 7.25 -17.02 9.62
C LEU A 228 6.36 -17.47 10.77
N GLN A 229 5.71 -18.65 10.66
CA GLN A 229 4.76 -19.18 11.64
C GLN A 229 5.41 -20.01 12.76
N ASN A 230 6.54 -20.69 12.50
CA ASN A 230 7.25 -21.56 13.46
C ASN A 230 7.81 -20.84 14.69
N LYS A 231 7.33 -19.63 14.98
CA LYS A 231 7.71 -18.80 16.12
C LYS A 231 6.58 -18.57 17.13
N LYS A 232 5.57 -19.47 17.20
CA LYS A 232 4.44 -19.26 18.12
C LYS A 232 4.79 -19.34 19.60
N ASP A 233 5.96 -19.86 19.97
CA ASP A 233 6.25 -20.19 21.36
C ASP A 233 7.24 -19.25 22.10
N LYS A 234 7.68 -18.13 21.47
CA LYS A 234 8.48 -17.10 22.17
C LYS A 234 8.09 -15.69 21.68
N PRO A 235 8.15 -14.67 22.56
CA PRO A 235 7.83 -13.29 22.18
C PRO A 235 8.93 -12.73 21.27
N THR A 236 8.87 -13.10 20.02
CA THR A 236 9.73 -12.54 18.97
C THR A 236 9.08 -11.30 18.37
N PRO A 237 9.86 -10.30 17.94
CA PRO A 237 9.34 -9.02 17.48
C PRO A 237 8.26 -9.21 16.41
N SER A 238 7.14 -8.55 16.62
CA SER A 238 5.91 -8.58 15.79
C SER A 238 6.13 -8.26 14.30
N ILE A 239 7.33 -7.87 13.92
CA ILE A 239 7.78 -7.46 12.60
C ILE A 239 7.69 -8.61 11.58
N LEU A 240 8.09 -9.84 11.97
CA LEU A 240 8.06 -10.99 11.06
C LEU A 240 6.64 -11.50 10.77
N GLN A 241 5.68 -11.21 11.65
CA GLN A 241 4.26 -11.59 11.44
C GLN A 241 3.54 -10.70 10.41
N LYS A 242 4.15 -9.58 9.99
CA LYS A 242 3.53 -8.55 9.14
C LYS A 242 3.98 -8.59 7.68
N ILE A 243 4.69 -9.65 7.26
CA ILE A 243 5.04 -9.84 5.85
C ILE A 243 3.80 -10.30 5.09
N ASN A 244 3.30 -9.45 4.19
CA ASN A 244 2.17 -9.77 3.31
C ASN A 244 2.69 -10.39 2.01
N LEU A 245 2.24 -11.61 1.72
CA LEU A 245 2.58 -12.34 0.49
C LEU A 245 1.47 -12.14 -0.55
N PHE A 246 1.79 -11.51 -1.67
CA PHE A 246 0.91 -11.40 -2.83
C PHE A 246 1.44 -12.27 -3.97
N ILE A 247 0.66 -13.26 -4.39
CA ILE A 247 1.01 -14.13 -5.51
C ILE A 247 0.32 -13.61 -6.76
N LYS A 248 1.07 -13.11 -7.74
CA LYS A 248 0.59 -12.89 -9.11
C LYS A 248 1.12 -14.03 -10.00
N ARG A 249 0.36 -14.36 -11.05
CA ARG A 249 0.50 -15.57 -11.95
C ARG A 249 1.92 -16.04 -12.30
N LYS A 250 2.97 -15.21 -12.17
CA LYS A 250 4.35 -15.57 -12.56
C LYS A 250 5.43 -15.15 -11.55
N ARG A 251 5.10 -14.33 -10.54
CA ARG A 251 6.05 -13.78 -9.57
C ARG A 251 5.38 -13.64 -8.24
N ALA A 252 6.03 -14.09 -7.18
CA ALA A 252 5.60 -13.77 -5.83
C ALA A 252 6.03 -12.32 -5.53
N THR A 253 5.10 -11.50 -5.02
CA THR A 253 5.45 -10.18 -4.48
C THR A 253 5.35 -10.27 -2.96
N VAL A 254 6.44 -9.97 -2.29
CA VAL A 254 6.52 -9.92 -0.82
C VAL A 254 6.56 -8.46 -0.41
N SER A 255 5.64 -8.06 0.46
CA SER A 255 5.67 -6.75 1.11
C SER A 255 6.18 -6.93 2.54
N MET A 256 7.31 -6.32 2.87
CA MET A 256 7.93 -6.41 4.18
C MET A 256 8.37 -5.04 4.71
N PRO A 257 8.52 -4.88 6.04
CA PRO A 257 9.10 -3.67 6.62
C PRO A 257 10.47 -3.35 6.03
N SER A 258 10.69 -2.09 5.64
CA SER A 258 11.93 -1.65 4.97
C SER A 258 13.17 -1.84 5.85
N ASN A 259 13.04 -1.69 7.18
CA ASN A 259 14.10 -1.97 8.13
C ASN A 259 14.52 -3.45 8.15
N LEU A 260 13.57 -4.38 7.97
CA LEU A 260 13.85 -5.80 7.85
C LEU A 260 14.59 -6.12 6.55
N LEU A 261 14.17 -5.47 5.45
CA LEU A 261 14.84 -5.62 4.16
C LEU A 261 16.31 -5.18 4.24
N LYS A 262 16.61 -4.05 4.91
CA LYS A 262 17.97 -3.57 5.15
C LYS A 262 18.82 -4.51 6.03
N GLN A 263 18.18 -5.37 6.83
CA GLN A 263 18.88 -6.43 7.59
C GLN A 263 19.20 -7.68 6.75
N LEU A 264 18.38 -7.93 5.72
CA LEU A 264 18.58 -9.06 4.81
C LEU A 264 19.62 -8.75 3.72
N TYR A 265 19.68 -7.50 3.27
CA TYR A 265 20.49 -7.06 2.15
C TYR A 265 21.24 -5.77 2.49
N THR A 266 22.45 -5.65 1.99
CA THR A 266 23.22 -4.40 2.08
C THR A 266 22.67 -3.34 1.13
N ASN A 267 22.99 -2.06 1.36
CA ASN A 267 22.54 -0.96 0.50
C ASN A 267 22.99 -1.13 -0.96
N ASP A 268 24.18 -1.69 -1.19
CA ASP A 268 24.67 -1.94 -2.55
C ASP A 268 23.94 -3.10 -3.20
N GLU A 269 23.68 -4.19 -2.47
CA GLU A 269 22.84 -5.27 -2.97
C GLU A 269 21.44 -4.78 -3.31
N LEU A 270 20.85 -3.86 -2.51
CA LEU A 270 19.52 -3.29 -2.77
C LEU A 270 19.44 -2.55 -4.10
N LYS A 271 20.53 -1.92 -4.56
CA LYS A 271 20.58 -1.27 -5.90
C LYS A 271 20.50 -2.27 -7.04
N PHE A 272 21.09 -3.46 -6.86
CA PHE A 272 21.05 -4.53 -7.87
C PHE A 272 19.80 -5.41 -7.80
N ILE A 273 19.14 -5.45 -6.65
CA ILE A 273 17.93 -6.24 -6.38
C ILE A 273 16.69 -5.75 -7.16
N SER A 274 16.71 -4.52 -7.70
CA SER A 274 15.56 -3.97 -8.43
C SER A 274 15.08 -4.85 -9.59
N GLU A 275 15.90 -5.80 -10.05
CA GLU A 275 15.56 -6.66 -11.18
C GLU A 275 15.27 -8.13 -10.81
N ARG A 276 16.01 -8.79 -9.90
CA ARG A 276 15.83 -10.23 -9.62
C ARG A 276 16.35 -10.68 -8.26
N ILE A 277 15.46 -10.94 -7.32
CA ILE A 277 15.77 -11.79 -6.16
C ILE A 277 15.30 -13.20 -6.47
N THR A 278 16.18 -14.18 -6.35
CA THR A 278 15.79 -15.58 -6.46
C THR A 278 15.11 -16.07 -5.19
N SER A 279 14.15 -16.98 -5.32
CA SER A 279 13.45 -17.54 -4.15
C SER A 279 14.39 -18.24 -3.19
N LYS A 280 15.45 -18.91 -3.71
CA LYS A 280 16.46 -19.60 -2.89
C LYS A 280 17.29 -18.62 -2.05
N ASP A 281 17.82 -17.56 -2.66
CA ASP A 281 18.59 -16.55 -1.95
C ASP A 281 17.74 -15.86 -0.86
N PHE A 282 16.50 -15.49 -1.21
CA PHE A 282 15.59 -14.86 -0.25
C PHE A 282 15.27 -15.76 0.95
N LEU A 283 14.94 -17.05 0.71
CA LEU A 283 14.66 -18.01 1.77
C LEU A 283 15.89 -18.24 2.65
N PHE A 284 17.07 -18.43 2.05
CA PHE A 284 18.31 -18.63 2.78
C PHE A 284 18.64 -17.44 3.71
N ARG A 285 18.48 -16.20 3.21
CA ARG A 285 18.72 -15.00 4.02
C ARG A 285 17.69 -14.86 5.13
N LEU A 286 16.43 -15.18 4.85
CA LEU A 286 15.36 -15.16 5.84
C LEU A 286 15.59 -16.18 6.96
N GLU A 287 16.02 -17.40 6.63
CA GLU A 287 16.40 -18.45 7.58
C GLU A 287 17.59 -18.03 8.43
N ARG A 288 18.62 -17.44 7.81
CA ARG A 288 19.81 -16.93 8.50
C ARG A 288 19.46 -15.81 9.48
N LEU A 289 18.56 -14.89 9.10
CA LEU A 289 18.09 -13.85 10.01
C LEU A 289 17.29 -14.45 11.17
N ALA A 290 16.44 -15.43 10.88
CA ALA A 290 15.64 -16.13 11.87
C ALA A 290 16.52 -16.90 12.88
N SER A 291 17.65 -17.49 12.44
CA SER A 291 18.59 -18.21 13.30
C SER A 291 19.48 -17.28 14.13
N LYS A 292 19.89 -16.11 13.60
CA LYS A 292 20.60 -15.08 14.39
C LYS A 292 19.76 -14.57 15.57
N GLY A 293 18.46 -14.35 15.35
CA GLY A 293 17.55 -13.93 16.42
C GLY A 293 17.40 -14.96 17.55
N ARG A 294 17.66 -16.25 17.30
CA ARG A 294 17.66 -17.30 18.34
C ARG A 294 18.90 -17.21 19.25
N ARG A 295 20.09 -16.96 18.72
CA ARG A 295 21.34 -16.89 19.52
C ARG A 295 21.38 -15.69 20.46
N MET A 296 20.68 -14.58 20.12
CA MET A 296 20.64 -13.40 21.00
C MET A 296 19.60 -13.52 22.13
N CYS A 297 18.78 -14.57 22.16
CA CYS A 297 17.82 -14.83 23.24
C CYS A 297 18.31 -15.94 24.20
N GLU A 298 19.47 -16.57 23.93
CA GLU A 298 20.07 -17.62 24.75
C GLU A 298 21.25 -17.10 25.59
N THR A 299 21.61 -15.83 25.43
CA THR A 299 22.60 -15.11 26.31
C THR A 299 21.84 -14.07 27.14
#